data_5f97ec2fee34a78b03b0244e216182ad
#
_entry.id   5f97ec2fee34a78b03b0244e216182ad
#
_cell.length_a   1.000
_cell.length_b   1.000
_cell.length_c   1.000
_cell.angle_alpha   90.00
_cell.angle_beta   90.00
_cell.angle_gamma   90.00
#
_symmetry.space_group_name_H-M   'P 1'
#
loop_
_entity.id
_entity.type
_entity.pdbx_description
1 polymer ?
#
loop_
_entity_poly.entity_id
_entity_poly.type
_entity_poly.pdbx_seq_one_letter_code
_entity_poly.pdbx_strand_id
1 'polypeptide(L)'
;FRRSGIAHAKAYEQIPGVYRPGMTDIEFSIEIERLMRLQGCLGIFRVFGRSMEIFMGSVLTGDNAGYPSPYDFALGGQGLDPALPGGANKTPLKEGQSVMVDLGGNFNGYMNDMSRVFSIGKLPEEAYTAHQVCLDIQEKIASIARPGIACEVLYDTAVEVVKAAGFA
;
A
#
# COMPACT_ATOMS: atom_id res chain seq x y z
N PHE A 1 -0.85 -19.53 3.17
CA PHE A 1 -1.34 -18.14 3.06
C PHE A 1 -1.68 -17.52 4.42
N ARG A 2 -2.56 -18.13 5.24
CA ARG A 2 -3.01 -17.54 6.51
C ARG A 2 -1.86 -17.16 7.45
N ARG A 3 -0.84 -18.04 7.62
CA ARG A 3 0.35 -17.74 8.43
C ARG A 3 1.17 -16.59 7.86
N SER A 4 1.28 -16.52 6.54
CA SER A 4 1.95 -15.43 5.84
C SER A 4 1.25 -14.09 6.11
N GLY A 5 -0.09 -14.04 5.97
CA GLY A 5 -0.87 -12.85 6.28
C GLY A 5 -0.74 -12.40 7.75
N ILE A 6 -0.70 -13.33 8.71
CA ILE A 6 -0.50 -13.02 10.13
C ILE A 6 0.90 -12.41 10.37
N ALA A 7 1.95 -12.97 9.76
CA ALA A 7 3.31 -12.44 9.89
C ALA A 7 3.42 -11.04 9.28
N HIS A 8 2.78 -10.82 8.13
CA HIS A 8 2.71 -9.52 7.49
C HIS A 8 1.99 -8.48 8.38
N ALA A 9 0.81 -8.83 8.89
CA ALA A 9 0.06 -7.96 9.80
C ALA A 9 0.87 -7.55 11.03
N LYS A 10 1.60 -8.50 11.65
CA LYS A 10 2.49 -8.21 12.79
C LYS A 10 3.61 -7.22 12.46
N ALA A 11 4.14 -7.25 11.24
CA ALA A 11 5.10 -6.24 10.80
C ALA A 11 4.43 -4.86 10.70
N TYR A 12 3.24 -4.80 10.10
CA TYR A 12 2.48 -3.56 9.91
C TYR A 12 2.03 -2.91 11.23
N GLU A 13 1.68 -3.69 12.24
CA GLU A 13 1.36 -3.20 13.58
C GLU A 13 2.52 -2.42 14.23
N GLN A 14 3.76 -2.69 13.81
CA GLN A 14 4.96 -2.05 14.35
C GLN A 14 5.37 -0.78 13.59
N ILE A 15 4.79 -0.52 12.41
CA ILE A 15 5.15 0.61 11.54
C ILE A 15 5.10 1.96 12.26
N PRO A 16 4.05 2.29 13.05
CA PRO A 16 4.03 3.56 13.76
C PRO A 16 5.21 3.76 14.72
N GLY A 17 5.73 2.66 15.28
CA GLY A 17 6.83 2.68 16.25
C GLY A 17 8.21 2.95 15.65
N VAL A 18 8.36 2.86 14.33
CA VAL A 18 9.64 3.12 13.65
C VAL A 18 9.69 4.50 12.97
N TYR A 19 8.59 5.21 12.94
CA TYR A 19 8.57 6.59 12.47
C TYR A 19 9.38 7.51 13.40
N ARG A 20 10.17 8.39 12.81
CA ARG A 20 10.89 9.47 13.50
C ARG A 20 10.70 10.77 12.72
N PRO A 21 10.43 11.89 13.41
CA PRO A 21 10.36 13.20 12.74
C PRO A 21 11.61 13.51 11.92
N GLY A 22 11.42 14.00 10.70
CA GLY A 22 12.49 14.33 9.77
C GLY A 22 12.94 13.20 8.85
N MET A 23 12.38 12.00 8.98
CA MET A 23 12.64 10.92 8.03
C MET A 23 12.11 11.26 6.64
N THR A 24 12.76 10.69 5.63
CA THR A 24 12.25 10.60 4.27
C THR A 24 11.46 9.31 4.07
N ASP A 25 10.70 9.24 2.98
CA ASP A 25 9.97 8.02 2.57
C ASP A 25 10.92 6.82 2.36
N ILE A 26 12.15 7.04 1.87
CA ILE A 26 13.18 5.99 1.74
C ILE A 26 13.63 5.48 3.11
N GLU A 27 13.95 6.37 4.04
CA GLU A 27 14.39 5.96 5.38
C GLU A 27 13.28 5.18 6.10
N PHE A 28 12.04 5.63 5.92
CA PHE A 28 10.89 4.94 6.49
C PHE A 28 10.64 3.59 5.81
N SER A 29 10.78 3.50 4.48
CA SER A 29 10.70 2.25 3.73
C SER A 29 11.71 1.22 4.23
N ILE A 30 12.97 1.62 4.42
CA ILE A 30 14.03 0.76 4.95
C ILE A 30 13.66 0.19 6.33
N GLU A 31 13.11 1.02 7.23
CA GLU A 31 12.67 0.55 8.54
C GLU A 31 11.49 -0.43 8.45
N ILE A 32 10.54 -0.18 7.55
CA ILE A 32 9.41 -1.09 7.30
C ILE A 32 9.92 -2.41 6.71
N GLU A 33 10.81 -2.37 5.75
CA GLU A 33 11.44 -3.57 5.19
C GLU A 33 12.19 -4.36 6.27
N ARG A 34 12.89 -3.68 7.16
CA ARG A 34 13.53 -4.31 8.33
C ARG A 34 12.51 -5.06 9.20
N LEU A 35 11.36 -4.44 9.50
CA LEU A 35 10.29 -5.09 10.25
C LEU A 35 9.77 -6.33 9.54
N MET A 36 9.53 -6.23 8.23
CA MET A 36 9.10 -7.35 7.40
C MET A 36 10.10 -8.51 7.45
N ARG A 37 11.38 -8.21 7.29
CA ARG A 37 12.47 -9.19 7.35
C ARG A 37 12.58 -9.87 8.70
N LEU A 38 12.41 -9.12 9.80
CA LEU A 38 12.42 -9.67 11.16
C LEU A 38 11.24 -10.63 11.43
N GLN A 39 10.12 -10.46 10.72
CA GLN A 39 9.00 -11.41 10.74
C GLN A 39 9.19 -12.60 9.79
N GLY A 40 10.33 -12.70 9.11
CA GLY A 40 10.67 -13.81 8.22
C GLY A 40 10.30 -13.61 6.76
N CYS A 41 10.00 -12.38 6.33
CA CYS A 41 9.80 -12.06 4.92
C CYS A 41 11.10 -12.24 4.13
N LEU A 42 11.02 -12.83 2.94
CA LEU A 42 12.17 -13.02 2.05
C LEU A 42 12.66 -11.70 1.42
N GLY A 43 11.87 -10.62 1.48
CA GLY A 43 12.23 -9.28 0.99
C GLY A 43 12.15 -9.10 -0.52
N ILE A 44 11.57 -10.05 -1.20
CA ILE A 44 11.28 -10.01 -2.63
C ILE A 44 9.84 -10.45 -2.86
N PHE A 45 9.24 -9.93 -3.91
CA PHE A 45 7.93 -10.32 -4.38
C PHE A 45 8.03 -10.89 -5.79
N ARG A 46 7.34 -11.98 -6.07
CA ARG A 46 7.34 -12.59 -7.41
C ARG A 46 6.09 -12.17 -8.16
N VAL A 47 6.27 -11.59 -9.34
CA VAL A 47 5.16 -11.06 -10.16
C VAL A 47 4.74 -12.04 -11.24
N PHE A 48 5.64 -12.44 -12.13
CA PHE A 48 5.35 -13.29 -13.26
C PHE A 48 6.34 -14.45 -13.38
N GLY A 49 5.87 -15.59 -13.80
CA GLY A 49 6.71 -16.70 -14.25
C GLY A 49 7.83 -17.09 -13.29
N ARG A 50 8.91 -17.60 -13.86
CA ARG A 50 10.13 -17.95 -13.12
C ARG A 50 11.09 -16.79 -13.10
N SER A 51 11.72 -16.53 -11.93
CA SER A 51 12.79 -15.53 -11.79
C SER A 51 12.37 -14.08 -12.13
N MET A 52 11.09 -13.76 -11.95
CA MET A 52 10.58 -12.39 -12.08
C MET A 52 10.30 -11.83 -10.69
N GLU A 53 11.35 -11.69 -9.92
CA GLU A 53 11.31 -11.08 -8.59
C GLU A 53 11.49 -9.57 -8.70
N ILE A 54 10.75 -8.83 -7.86
CA ILE A 54 10.85 -7.38 -7.70
C ILE A 54 11.00 -7.03 -6.22
N PHE A 55 11.24 -5.76 -5.94
CA PHE A 55 11.14 -5.21 -4.59
C PHE A 55 9.73 -5.41 -4.01
N MET A 56 9.60 -5.27 -2.68
CA MET A 56 8.36 -5.62 -2.00
C MET A 56 7.18 -4.69 -2.34
N GLY A 57 7.42 -3.46 -2.73
CA GLY A 57 6.38 -2.50 -3.07
C GLY A 57 6.76 -1.05 -2.74
N SER A 58 5.77 -0.20 -2.52
CA SER A 58 5.96 1.24 -2.43
C SER A 58 5.57 1.81 -1.06
N VAL A 59 6.36 2.80 -0.61
CA VAL A 59 6.03 3.69 0.50
C VAL A 59 5.99 5.11 -0.06
N LEU A 60 4.81 5.71 -0.09
CA LEU A 60 4.57 6.97 -0.80
C LEU A 60 3.96 8.02 0.12
N THR A 61 4.43 9.25 0.01
CA THR A 61 3.91 10.42 0.75
C THR A 61 4.02 11.70 -0.07
N GLY A 62 3.24 12.72 0.31
CA GLY A 62 3.30 14.05 -0.31
C GLY A 62 3.11 14.00 -1.82
N ASP A 63 3.82 14.87 -2.54
CA ASP A 63 3.71 15.00 -4.00
C ASP A 63 4.13 13.73 -4.74
N ASN A 64 5.05 12.95 -4.15
CA ASN A 64 5.48 11.67 -4.75
C ASN A 64 4.34 10.64 -4.85
N ALA A 65 3.37 10.70 -3.96
CA ALA A 65 2.20 9.84 -4.00
C ALA A 65 1.24 10.14 -5.19
N GLY A 66 1.35 11.32 -5.78
CA GLY A 66 0.56 11.73 -6.95
C GLY A 66 1.13 11.27 -8.31
N TYR A 67 2.34 10.73 -8.34
CA TYR A 67 2.94 10.24 -9.60
C TYR A 67 2.41 8.87 -9.96
N PRO A 68 1.86 8.70 -11.19
CA PRO A 68 1.39 7.41 -11.66
C PRO A 68 2.55 6.45 -11.91
N SER A 69 2.31 5.16 -11.71
CA SER A 69 3.27 4.12 -12.10
C SER A 69 3.29 3.95 -13.63
N PRO A 70 4.47 3.75 -14.23
CA PRO A 70 4.57 3.25 -15.60
C PRO A 70 4.35 1.73 -15.72
N TYR A 71 4.18 1.04 -14.59
CA TYR A 71 4.01 -0.42 -14.51
C TYR A 71 2.60 -0.78 -14.05
N ASP A 72 2.08 -1.88 -14.54
CA ASP A 72 0.75 -2.38 -14.19
C ASP A 72 0.61 -2.82 -12.70
N PHE A 73 1.74 -3.11 -12.07
CA PHE A 73 1.79 -3.69 -10.73
C PHE A 73 2.37 -2.75 -9.65
N ALA A 74 2.87 -1.58 -10.03
CA ALA A 74 3.43 -0.62 -9.08
C ALA A 74 2.44 0.52 -8.84
N LEU A 75 2.36 0.96 -7.57
CA LEU A 75 1.40 1.97 -7.16
C LEU A 75 1.75 3.40 -7.54
N GLY A 76 2.95 3.64 -8.05
CA GLY A 76 3.38 4.96 -8.43
C GLY A 76 4.65 5.42 -7.73
N GLY A 77 4.83 6.73 -7.70
CA GLY A 77 6.05 7.38 -7.24
C GLY A 77 7.13 7.47 -8.31
N GLN A 78 8.05 8.41 -8.14
CA GLN A 78 9.12 8.64 -9.10
C GLN A 78 10.30 7.69 -8.97
N GLY A 79 10.45 7.07 -7.79
CA GLY A 79 11.65 6.28 -7.48
C GLY A 79 12.91 7.14 -7.30
N LEU A 80 14.02 6.47 -7.05
CA LEU A 80 15.32 7.12 -6.85
C LEU A 80 16.06 7.40 -8.15
N ASP A 81 15.77 6.65 -9.21
CA ASP A 81 16.47 6.69 -10.48
C ASP A 81 15.53 6.36 -11.64
N PRO A 82 15.67 7.05 -12.79
CA PRO A 82 14.86 6.76 -13.98
C PRO A 82 14.96 5.32 -14.49
N ALA A 83 15.99 4.58 -14.12
CA ALA A 83 16.12 3.16 -14.47
C ALA A 83 15.08 2.28 -13.79
N LEU A 84 14.55 2.73 -12.63
CA LEU A 84 13.42 2.12 -11.92
C LEU A 84 12.49 3.23 -11.42
N PRO A 85 11.63 3.78 -12.30
CA PRO A 85 10.77 4.93 -11.99
C PRO A 85 9.54 4.50 -11.21
N GLY A 86 9.71 4.16 -9.95
CA GLY A 86 8.64 3.75 -9.05
C GLY A 86 9.06 3.74 -7.59
N GLY A 87 8.13 4.00 -6.70
CA GLY A 87 8.35 3.98 -5.26
C GLY A 87 8.89 5.29 -4.68
N ALA A 88 9.45 5.20 -3.50
CA ALA A 88 9.97 6.31 -2.71
C ALA A 88 11.13 7.04 -3.42
N ASN A 89 11.24 8.37 -3.19
CA ASN A 89 12.18 9.23 -3.92
C ASN A 89 12.94 10.24 -3.02
N LYS A 90 13.00 10.01 -1.71
CA LYS A 90 13.53 10.92 -0.68
C LYS A 90 12.58 12.06 -0.31
N THR A 91 11.30 11.96 -0.60
CA THR A 91 10.31 12.93 -0.11
C THR A 91 10.29 12.93 1.42
N PRO A 92 10.48 14.09 2.08
CA PRO A 92 10.40 14.16 3.54
C PRO A 92 8.98 13.86 4.04
N LEU A 93 8.88 13.09 5.10
CA LEU A 93 7.64 12.85 5.82
C LEU A 93 7.30 14.08 6.67
N LYS A 94 6.14 14.68 6.43
CA LYS A 94 5.72 15.92 7.11
C LYS A 94 4.41 15.74 7.86
N GLU A 95 4.25 16.49 8.94
CA GLU A 95 2.98 16.59 9.64
C GLU A 95 1.86 17.08 8.71
N GLY A 96 0.67 16.53 8.88
CA GLY A 96 -0.47 16.82 8.01
C GLY A 96 -0.49 16.02 6.70
N GLN A 97 0.41 15.07 6.52
CA GLN A 97 0.46 14.19 5.35
C GLN A 97 0.09 12.75 5.68
N SER A 98 -0.48 12.06 4.70
CA SER A 98 -0.63 10.62 4.72
C SER A 98 0.62 9.93 4.18
N VAL A 99 0.85 8.72 4.66
CA VAL A 99 1.85 7.80 4.11
C VAL A 99 1.15 6.52 3.73
N MET A 100 1.16 6.20 2.46
CA MET A 100 0.68 4.91 1.95
C MET A 100 1.82 3.92 1.99
N VAL A 101 1.56 2.76 2.58
CA VAL A 101 2.47 1.61 2.60
C VAL A 101 1.78 0.46 1.93
N ASP A 102 2.29 0.07 0.78
CA ASP A 102 1.77 -1.03 -0.02
C ASP A 102 2.89 -1.99 -0.36
N LEU A 103 2.94 -3.11 0.36
CA LEU A 103 4.01 -4.07 0.23
C LEU A 103 3.48 -5.48 0.05
N GLY A 104 4.09 -6.21 -0.87
CA GLY A 104 3.96 -7.65 -0.97
C GLY A 104 4.80 -8.36 0.08
N GLY A 105 4.19 -9.29 0.79
CA GLY A 105 4.87 -10.16 1.75
C GLY A 105 5.15 -11.53 1.14
N ASN A 106 6.36 -12.05 1.31
CA ASN A 106 6.74 -13.39 0.92
C ASN A 106 7.31 -14.14 2.13
N PHE A 107 6.46 -14.95 2.76
CA PHE A 107 6.81 -15.74 3.94
C PHE A 107 6.73 -17.23 3.60
N ASN A 108 7.85 -17.92 3.70
CA ASN A 108 7.95 -19.34 3.34
C ASN A 108 7.48 -19.68 1.92
N GLY A 109 7.68 -18.77 0.97
CA GLY A 109 7.23 -18.93 -0.42
C GLY A 109 5.74 -18.66 -0.67
N TYR A 110 4.97 -18.31 0.36
CA TYR A 110 3.57 -17.90 0.23
C TYR A 110 3.45 -16.39 0.24
N MET A 111 3.08 -15.84 -0.90
CA MET A 111 2.94 -14.40 -1.10
C MET A 111 1.55 -13.93 -0.64
N ASN A 112 1.52 -12.72 -0.12
CA ASN A 112 0.32 -11.96 0.19
C ASN A 112 0.61 -10.49 -0.07
N ASP A 113 -0.44 -9.71 -0.14
CA ASP A 113 -0.39 -8.28 -0.42
C ASP A 113 -1.14 -7.52 0.65
N MET A 114 -0.64 -6.35 1.03
CA MET A 114 -1.25 -5.54 2.08
C MET A 114 -0.95 -4.07 1.90
N SER A 115 -1.99 -3.26 1.75
CA SER A 115 -1.89 -1.80 1.78
C SER A 115 -2.45 -1.23 3.06
N ARG A 116 -1.78 -0.22 3.62
CA ARG A 116 -2.27 0.59 4.74
C ARG A 116 -1.89 2.05 4.56
N VAL A 117 -2.75 2.92 5.05
CA VAL A 117 -2.49 4.36 5.08
C VAL A 117 -2.29 4.78 6.53
N PHE A 118 -1.20 5.49 6.77
CA PHE A 118 -0.87 6.08 8.06
C PHE A 118 -0.96 7.61 7.96
N SER A 119 -1.30 8.28 9.05
CA SER A 119 -1.27 9.74 9.13
C SER A 119 -0.10 10.21 9.98
N ILE A 120 0.57 11.26 9.53
CA ILE A 120 1.55 11.99 10.34
C ILE A 120 0.84 13.21 10.91
N GLY A 121 0.51 13.16 12.20
CA GLY A 121 -0.34 14.15 12.82
C GLY A 121 -1.79 14.09 12.32
N LYS A 122 -2.47 15.24 12.31
CA LYS A 122 -3.87 15.36 11.88
C LYS A 122 -3.96 15.69 10.40
N LEU A 123 -4.74 14.91 9.66
CA LEU A 123 -5.08 15.20 8.26
C LEU A 123 -6.32 16.11 8.16
N PRO A 124 -6.56 16.72 6.98
CA PRO A 124 -7.85 17.34 6.69
C PRO A 124 -9.00 16.34 6.83
N GLU A 125 -10.17 16.80 7.28
CA GLU A 125 -11.34 15.96 7.53
C GLU A 125 -11.82 15.22 6.27
N GLU A 126 -11.66 15.85 5.11
CA GLU A 126 -11.95 15.26 3.81
C GLU A 126 -11.13 13.99 3.54
N ALA A 127 -9.86 13.94 3.98
CA ALA A 127 -9.01 12.76 3.82
C ALA A 127 -9.54 11.56 4.63
N TYR A 128 -10.02 11.81 5.86
CA TYR A 128 -10.65 10.76 6.67
C TYR A 128 -11.96 10.29 6.06
N THR A 129 -12.77 11.22 5.54
CA THR A 129 -14.03 10.89 4.86
C THR A 129 -13.77 10.05 3.62
N ALA A 130 -12.80 10.44 2.77
CA ALA A 130 -12.42 9.67 1.59
C ALA A 130 -11.91 8.27 1.96
N HIS A 131 -11.10 8.17 3.03
CA HIS A 131 -10.61 6.88 3.51
C HIS A 131 -11.75 5.98 4.00
N GLN A 132 -12.74 6.54 4.72
CA GLN A 132 -13.92 5.78 5.16
C GLN A 132 -14.70 5.24 3.95
N VAL A 133 -14.89 6.03 2.91
CA VAL A 133 -15.53 5.58 1.66
C VAL A 133 -14.78 4.38 1.04
N CYS A 134 -13.45 4.40 1.07
CA CYS A 134 -12.66 3.25 0.61
C CYS A 134 -12.90 1.98 1.45
N LEU A 135 -13.04 2.12 2.76
CA LEU A 135 -13.38 1.00 3.64
C LEU A 135 -14.79 0.46 3.36
N ASP A 136 -15.76 1.36 3.19
CA ASP A 136 -17.16 1.00 2.86
C ASP A 136 -17.23 0.24 1.53
N ILE A 137 -16.43 0.66 0.53
CA ILE A 137 -16.28 -0.07 -0.74
C ILE A 137 -15.77 -1.48 -0.51
N GLN A 138 -14.71 -1.65 0.29
CA GLN A 138 -14.15 -2.96 0.56
C GLN A 138 -15.15 -3.89 1.23
N GLU A 139 -15.89 -3.40 2.23
CA GLU A 139 -16.94 -4.15 2.91
C GLU A 139 -18.08 -4.52 1.94
N LYS A 140 -18.52 -3.56 1.14
CA LYS A 140 -19.57 -3.80 0.14
C LYS A 140 -19.16 -4.85 -0.88
N ILE A 141 -17.96 -4.74 -1.45
CA ILE A 141 -17.41 -5.71 -2.41
C ILE A 141 -17.29 -7.10 -1.76
N ALA A 142 -16.73 -7.17 -0.55
CA ALA A 142 -16.61 -8.44 0.19
C ALA A 142 -17.97 -9.12 0.42
N SER A 143 -19.04 -8.34 0.63
CA SER A 143 -20.39 -8.87 0.86
C SER A 143 -21.04 -9.48 -0.38
N ILE A 144 -20.65 -9.06 -1.59
CA ILE A 144 -21.24 -9.51 -2.86
C ILE A 144 -20.31 -10.42 -3.66
N ALA A 145 -19.01 -10.40 -3.41
CA ALA A 145 -18.03 -11.19 -4.13
C ALA A 145 -18.27 -12.70 -3.89
N ARG A 146 -18.52 -13.43 -4.98
CA ARG A 146 -18.73 -14.88 -4.96
C ARG A 146 -18.35 -15.47 -6.32
N PRO A 147 -18.07 -16.79 -6.40
CA PRO A 147 -17.82 -17.43 -7.67
C PRO A 147 -18.96 -17.20 -8.66
N GLY A 148 -18.59 -16.77 -9.89
CA GLY A 148 -19.54 -16.50 -10.98
C GLY A 148 -20.07 -15.07 -11.05
N ILE A 149 -19.76 -14.17 -10.11
CA ILE A 149 -20.07 -12.75 -10.25
C ILE A 149 -19.16 -12.15 -11.33
N ALA A 150 -19.72 -11.27 -12.18
CA ALA A 150 -18.93 -10.54 -13.17
C ALA A 150 -18.09 -9.44 -12.48
N CYS A 151 -16.84 -9.26 -12.91
CA CYS A 151 -15.96 -8.21 -12.37
C CYS A 151 -16.54 -6.81 -12.56
N GLU A 152 -17.25 -6.57 -13.67
CA GLU A 152 -17.95 -5.33 -13.93
C GLU A 152 -18.92 -4.95 -12.81
N VAL A 153 -19.68 -5.93 -12.28
CA VAL A 153 -20.61 -5.68 -11.15
C VAL A 153 -19.88 -5.20 -9.91
N LEU A 154 -18.70 -5.75 -9.64
CA LEU A 154 -17.88 -5.33 -8.50
C LEU A 154 -17.36 -3.90 -8.72
N TYR A 155 -16.89 -3.60 -9.92
CA TYR A 155 -16.40 -2.27 -10.28
C TYR A 155 -17.53 -1.22 -10.21
N ASP A 156 -18.67 -1.47 -10.83
CA ASP A 156 -19.80 -0.56 -10.83
C ASP A 156 -20.31 -0.30 -9.41
N THR A 157 -20.37 -1.33 -8.57
CA THR A 157 -20.70 -1.18 -7.15
C THR A 157 -19.75 -0.22 -6.45
N ALA A 158 -18.44 -0.33 -6.68
CA ALA A 158 -17.46 0.58 -6.10
C ALA A 158 -17.69 2.03 -6.58
N VAL A 159 -17.90 2.21 -7.89
CA VAL A 159 -18.19 3.53 -8.49
C VAL A 159 -19.46 4.16 -7.92
N GLU A 160 -20.52 3.38 -7.71
CA GLU A 160 -21.75 3.87 -7.09
C GLU A 160 -21.52 4.37 -5.66
N VAL A 161 -20.74 3.66 -4.85
CA VAL A 161 -20.39 4.10 -3.48
C VAL A 161 -19.63 5.42 -3.51
N VAL A 162 -18.63 5.56 -4.39
CA VAL A 162 -17.85 6.80 -4.55
C VAL A 162 -18.76 7.98 -4.93
N LYS A 163 -19.64 7.78 -5.93
CA LYS A 163 -20.59 8.81 -6.38
C LYS A 163 -21.56 9.22 -5.28
N ALA A 164 -22.10 8.25 -4.57
CA ALA A 164 -23.03 8.52 -3.46
C ALA A 164 -22.39 9.34 -2.33
N ALA A 165 -21.09 9.19 -2.14
CA ALA A 165 -20.29 9.94 -1.16
C ALA A 165 -19.81 11.32 -1.66
N GLY A 166 -20.09 11.68 -2.92
CA GLY A 166 -19.73 12.98 -3.49
C GLY A 166 -18.27 13.11 -3.95
N PHE A 167 -17.56 11.99 -4.16
CA PHE A 167 -16.16 11.93 -4.66
C PHE A 167 -16.07 11.58 -6.15
N ALA A 168 -17.08 11.86 -6.97
CA ALA A 168 -17.08 11.57 -8.41
C ALA A 168 -16.74 12.79 -9.26
#